data_650346a8776492c42bbb3c2874f7dad0
#
_entry.id   650346a8776492c42bbb3c2874f7dad0
#
_cell.length_a   1.000
_cell.length_b   1.000
_cell.length_c   1.000
_cell.angle_alpha   90.00
_cell.angle_beta   90.00
_cell.angle_gamma   90.00
#
_symmetry.space_group_name_H-M   'P 1'
#
loop_
_entity.id
_entity.type
_entity.pdbx_description
1 polymer ?
#
loop_
_entity_poly.entity_id
_entity_poly.type
_entity_poly.pdbx_seq_one_letter_code
_entity_poly.pdbx_strand_id
1 'polypeptide(L)' 'EKIEFIVTGAKIEKFARRTNFDQFESVNRLRDIMRRYGIAHELMRQGATGDSLVQIGESTPFTLVEQ' A
#
# COMPACT_ATOMS: atom_id res chain seq x y z
N GLU A 1 15.57 5.64 -0.94
CA GLU A 1 14.81 4.60 -0.25
C GLU A 1 14.47 3.46 -1.19
N LYS A 2 14.36 2.28 -0.64
CA LYS A 2 14.20 1.08 -1.45
C LYS A 2 12.80 0.51 -1.28
N ILE A 3 12.12 0.32 -2.41
CA ILE A 3 10.81 -0.32 -2.39
C ILE A 3 11.01 -1.80 -2.06
N GLU A 4 10.34 -2.26 -0.99
CA GLU A 4 10.51 -3.63 -0.52
C GLU A 4 9.49 -4.58 -1.11
N PHE A 5 8.29 -4.09 -1.41
CA PHE A 5 7.23 -4.92 -1.95
C PHE A 5 6.49 -4.18 -3.04
N ILE A 6 6.18 -4.89 -4.12
CA ILE A 6 5.36 -4.35 -5.19
C ILE A 6 4.10 -5.20 -5.26
N VAL A 7 2.95 -4.53 -5.17
CA VAL A 7 1.65 -5.18 -5.18
C VAL A 7 1.00 -4.92 -6.54
N THR A 8 0.47 -5.96 -7.16
CA THR A 8 -0.22 -5.82 -8.43
C THR A 8 -1.60 -6.45 -8.33
N GLY A 9 -2.51 -6.00 -9.18
CA GLY A 9 -3.87 -6.48 -9.19
C GLY A 9 -4.80 -5.39 -9.70
N ALA A 10 -5.70 -5.73 -10.61
CA ALA A 10 -6.52 -4.74 -11.28
C ALA A 10 -7.31 -3.89 -10.29
N LYS A 11 -7.89 -4.53 -9.28
CA LYS A 11 -8.77 -3.83 -8.35
C LYS A 11 -8.01 -2.91 -7.43
N ILE A 12 -6.92 -3.40 -6.83
CA ILE A 12 -6.16 -2.58 -5.90
C ILE A 12 -5.43 -1.45 -6.63
N GLU A 13 -4.98 -1.72 -7.85
CA GLU A 13 -4.34 -0.67 -8.65
C GLU A 13 -5.32 0.43 -9.02
N LYS A 14 -6.59 0.08 -9.23
CA LYS A 14 -7.60 1.07 -9.50
C LYS A 14 -7.79 2.01 -8.31
N PHE A 15 -7.81 1.47 -7.10
CA PHE A 15 -7.91 2.30 -5.90
C PHE A 15 -6.67 3.18 -5.75
N ALA A 16 -5.49 2.62 -6.04
CA ALA A 16 -4.25 3.39 -5.93
C ALA A 16 -4.24 4.57 -6.90
N ARG A 17 -4.76 4.38 -8.11
CA ARG A 17 -4.82 5.47 -9.09
C ARG A 17 -5.70 6.62 -8.64
N ARG A 18 -6.67 6.35 -7.77
CA ARG A 18 -7.57 7.37 -7.24
C ARG A 18 -7.06 8.01 -5.96
N THR A 19 -5.96 7.51 -5.44
CA THR A 19 -5.40 7.98 -4.18
C THR A 19 -4.54 9.21 -4.44
N ASN A 20 -4.76 10.26 -3.63
CA ASN A 20 -3.90 11.43 -3.65
C ASN A 20 -2.79 11.22 -2.63
N PHE A 21 -1.60 10.88 -3.11
CA PHE A 21 -0.48 10.54 -2.23
C PHE A 21 0.12 11.75 -1.52
N ASP A 22 -0.31 12.96 -1.88
CA ASP A 22 0.08 14.16 -1.14
C ASP A 22 -0.78 14.40 0.09
N GLN A 23 -1.84 13.63 0.26
CA GLN A 23 -2.75 13.79 1.38
C GLN A 23 -2.76 12.56 2.25
N PHE A 24 -2.44 12.79 3.52
CA PHE A 24 -2.32 11.74 4.51
C PHE A 24 -3.59 10.89 4.62
N GLU A 25 -4.75 11.54 4.66
CA GLU A 25 -6.02 10.83 4.81
C GLU A 25 -6.32 9.93 3.60
N SER A 26 -5.94 10.39 2.42
CA SER A 26 -6.16 9.61 1.20
C SER A 26 -5.31 8.34 1.22
N VAL A 27 -4.06 8.46 1.63
CA VAL A 27 -3.17 7.31 1.74
C VAL A 27 -3.66 6.35 2.81
N ASN A 28 -4.15 6.87 3.93
CA ASN A 28 -4.69 6.02 4.98
C ASN A 28 -5.92 5.25 4.55
N ARG A 29 -6.73 5.85 3.69
CA ARG A 29 -7.87 5.15 3.11
C ARG A 29 -7.40 3.97 2.26
N LEU A 30 -6.34 4.17 1.49
CA LEU A 30 -5.77 3.09 0.69
C LEU A 30 -5.23 1.98 1.59
N ARG A 31 -4.57 2.33 2.68
CA ARG A 31 -4.10 1.34 3.66
C ARG A 31 -5.26 0.54 4.24
N ASP A 32 -6.37 1.20 4.49
CA ASP A 32 -7.57 0.56 5.01
C ASP A 32 -8.14 -0.46 4.03
N ILE A 33 -8.17 -0.07 2.75
CA ILE A 33 -8.61 -0.95 1.69
C ILE A 33 -7.71 -2.18 1.59
N MET A 34 -6.41 -1.98 1.72
CA MET A 34 -5.46 -3.09 1.70
C MET A 34 -5.72 -4.07 2.85
N ARG A 35 -6.06 -3.54 4.03
CA ARG A 35 -6.39 -4.41 5.16
C ARG A 35 -7.66 -5.21 4.90
N ARG A 36 -8.67 -4.57 4.33
CA ARG A 36 -9.94 -5.24 4.06
C ARG A 36 -9.80 -6.38 3.05
N TYR A 37 -8.90 -6.24 2.11
CA TYR A 37 -8.69 -7.26 1.09
C TYR A 37 -7.66 -8.30 1.50
N GLY A 38 -7.12 -8.19 2.71
CA GLY A 38 -6.12 -9.13 3.19
C GLY A 38 -4.74 -8.92 2.61
N ILE A 39 -4.53 -7.84 1.86
CA ILE A 39 -3.24 -7.58 1.22
C ILE A 39 -2.19 -7.25 2.26
N ALA A 40 -2.52 -6.40 3.24
CA ALA A 40 -1.57 -6.05 4.29
C ALA A 40 -1.16 -7.29 5.08
N HIS A 41 -2.12 -8.15 5.38
CA HIS A 41 -1.84 -9.39 6.11
C HIS A 41 -0.89 -10.29 5.33
N GLU A 42 -1.14 -10.42 4.03
CA GLU A 42 -0.29 -11.26 3.19
C GLU A 42 1.13 -10.70 3.11
N LEU A 43 1.27 -9.39 3.00
CA LEU A 43 2.59 -8.77 2.98
C LEU A 43 3.35 -9.03 4.29
N MET A 44 2.66 -8.96 5.41
CA MET A 44 3.28 -9.24 6.70
C MET A 44 3.72 -10.70 6.80
N ARG A 45 2.94 -11.62 6.23
CA ARG A 45 3.35 -13.03 6.17
C ARG A 45 4.63 -13.20 5.36
N GLN A 46 4.86 -12.34 4.38
CA GLN A 46 6.06 -12.39 3.54
C GLN A 46 7.23 -11.61 4.15
N GLY A 47 7.06 -11.09 5.36
CA GLY A 47 8.15 -10.43 6.06
C GLY A 47 8.05 -8.92 6.14
N ALA A 48 6.97 -8.33 5.66
CA ALA A 48 6.81 -6.89 5.73
C ALA A 48 6.60 -6.44 7.18
N THR A 49 7.10 -5.24 7.47
CA THR A 49 6.85 -4.57 8.75
C THR A 49 6.08 -3.30 8.47
N GLY A 50 5.67 -2.59 9.52
CA GLY A 50 4.96 -1.33 9.36
C GLY A 50 5.75 -0.29 8.58
N ASP A 51 7.08 -0.35 8.68
CA ASP A 51 7.96 0.61 8.00
C ASP A 51 8.28 0.20 6.56
N SER A 52 7.86 -0.98 6.13
CA SER A 52 8.18 -1.46 4.78
C SER A 52 7.59 -0.55 3.73
N LEU A 53 8.39 -0.22 2.73
CA LEU A 53 7.97 0.65 1.65
C LEU A 53 7.30 -0.19 0.57
N VAL A 54 6.06 0.15 0.26
CA VAL A 54 5.21 -0.63 -0.63
C VAL A 54 4.79 0.23 -1.82
N GLN A 55 4.71 -0.37 -2.99
CA GLN A 55 4.23 0.30 -4.18
C GLN A 55 3.14 -0.55 -4.82
N ILE A 56 2.02 0.06 -5.18
CA ILE A 56 0.93 -0.63 -5.85
C ILE A 56 0.98 -0.28 -7.32
N GLY A 57 1.31 -1.28 -8.14
CA GLY A 57 1.51 -1.02 -9.56
C GLY A 57 2.59 0.02 -9.78
N GLU A 58 2.21 1.14 -10.39
CA GLU A 58 3.14 2.25 -10.64
C GLU A 58 2.85 3.45 -9.75
N SER A 59 2.21 3.22 -8.61
CA SER A 59 1.86 4.31 -7.72
C SER A 59 3.08 4.88 -7.02
N THR A 60 2.87 6.00 -6.32
CA THR A 60 3.87 6.53 -5.40
C THR A 60 4.07 5.52 -4.26
N PRO A 61 5.31 5.20 -3.90
CA PRO A 61 5.55 4.30 -2.77
C PRO A 61 5.08 4.92 -1.45
N PHE A 62 4.68 4.05 -0.54
CA PHE A 62 4.22 4.49 0.78
C PHE A 62 4.50 3.38 1.80
N THR A 63 4.49 3.73 3.08
CA THR A 63 4.73 2.73 4.12
C THR A 63 3.47 1.89 4.36
N LEU A 64 3.68 0.64 4.75
CA LEU A 64 2.56 -0.30 4.93
C LEU A 64 1.64 0.14 6.05
N VAL A 65 2.20 0.68 7.12
CA VAL A 65 1.43 1.17 8.26
C VAL A 65 1.68 2.66 8.41
N GLU A 66 0.65 3.37 8.83
CA GLU A 66 0.71 4.79 9.09
C GLU A 66 1.81 5.12 10.09
N GLN A 67 2.56 6.16 9.79
CA GLN A 67 3.67 6.61 10.63
C GLN A 67 3.35 7.91 11.33
#